data_b435295b8fc3cf8d3e900d3197873898
#
_entry.id   b435295b8fc3cf8d3e900d3197873898
#
_cell.length_a   1.000
_cell.length_b   1.000
_cell.length_c   1.000
_cell.angle_alpha   90.00
_cell.angle_beta   90.00
_cell.angle_gamma   90.00
#
_symmetry.space_group_name_H-M   'P 1'
#
loop_
_entity.id
_entity.type
_entity.pdbx_description
1 polymer ?
#
loop_
_entity_poly.entity_id
_entity_poly.type
_entity_poly.pdbx_seq_one_letter_code
_entity_poly.pdbx_strand_id
1 'polypeptide(L)'
;MTDEEVEEKLKQGIPYSIRFKTPSKTLIVDDIIQGKVKFETKLIGDFIIVKSDGFPSYNYAVVVDDALMRITHVIRGVGHLSNTPRQILLYEALGYEVPEFAHASEIVGMDGKKLSKRAGATSILAFRDLGYLPETFRNYMALLGWTSSDGREFLPGDELEKIFDVHRCSKSPSTFDVFKKPKGGEDEVVTNFSDLTQIAEAMNPKSKLNWLSNRTIRDLKISKVLENLLPFLKDRKDIPEEVKNVNSPVLTSIIESIRVYLDNLTQAPDYIAEFFVTDLKIRSEEAAGFLKEGSGPGVIKEFYEILKNSNPKTDENYKDLMSKVGEVTGQKGKTLYMPIRAATTGKSAGLELPILFPLLGKEKLLQRIEKTAKEAGIPLPT
;
A
#
# COMPACT_ATOMS: atom_id res chain seq x y z
N MET A 1 -13.45 -19.45 -54.82
CA MET A 1 -13.32 -20.90 -54.85
C MET A 1 -14.72 -21.48 -54.83
N THR A 2 -15.00 -22.42 -55.72
CA THR A 2 -16.25 -23.22 -55.66
C THR A 2 -16.13 -24.28 -54.58
N ASP A 3 -17.27 -24.88 -54.19
CA ASP A 3 -17.26 -25.95 -53.17
C ASP A 3 -16.47 -27.17 -53.63
N GLU A 4 -16.51 -27.49 -54.96
CA GLU A 4 -15.73 -28.55 -55.57
C GLU A 4 -14.23 -28.33 -55.48
N GLU A 5 -13.75 -27.10 -55.77
CA GLU A 5 -12.34 -26.70 -55.58
C GLU A 5 -11.88 -26.80 -54.14
N VAL A 6 -12.75 -26.49 -53.19
CA VAL A 6 -12.48 -26.63 -51.77
C VAL A 6 -12.33 -28.12 -51.38
N GLU A 7 -13.26 -28.96 -51.79
CA GLU A 7 -13.21 -30.42 -51.51
C GLU A 7 -11.94 -31.05 -52.10
N GLU A 8 -11.54 -30.68 -53.33
CA GLU A 8 -10.33 -31.21 -53.94
C GLU A 8 -9.07 -30.82 -53.14
N LYS A 9 -8.95 -29.58 -52.69
CA LYS A 9 -7.82 -29.13 -51.83
C LYS A 9 -7.80 -29.79 -50.50
N LEU A 10 -8.97 -30.03 -49.87
CA LEU A 10 -9.08 -30.79 -48.61
C LEU A 10 -8.60 -32.23 -48.80
N LYS A 11 -8.99 -32.91 -49.89
CA LYS A 11 -8.50 -34.26 -50.24
C LYS A 11 -6.98 -34.31 -50.45
N GLN A 12 -6.39 -33.21 -50.93
CA GLN A 12 -4.93 -33.06 -51.11
C GLN A 12 -4.19 -32.78 -49.79
N GLY A 13 -4.89 -32.62 -48.69
CA GLY A 13 -4.29 -32.33 -47.38
C GLY A 13 -3.68 -30.93 -47.24
N ILE A 14 -4.11 -29.97 -48.09
CA ILE A 14 -3.60 -28.61 -48.00
C ILE A 14 -4.10 -27.95 -46.74
N PRO A 15 -3.17 -27.37 -45.91
CA PRO A 15 -3.56 -26.69 -44.69
C PRO A 15 -4.55 -25.53 -44.96
N TYR A 16 -5.58 -25.41 -44.16
CA TYR A 16 -6.61 -24.39 -44.30
C TYR A 16 -6.97 -23.74 -43.00
N SER A 17 -7.53 -22.53 -43.08
CA SER A 17 -8.09 -21.81 -41.92
C SER A 17 -9.60 -21.72 -42.09
N ILE A 18 -10.32 -21.81 -40.95
CA ILE A 18 -11.76 -21.56 -40.92
C ILE A 18 -12.00 -20.08 -40.57
N ARG A 19 -12.76 -19.39 -41.44
CA ARG A 19 -13.10 -18.00 -41.26
C ARG A 19 -14.58 -17.85 -40.98
N PHE A 20 -14.89 -17.07 -39.92
CA PHE A 20 -16.26 -16.69 -39.61
C PHE A 20 -16.70 -15.57 -40.57
N LYS A 21 -17.80 -15.79 -41.27
CA LYS A 21 -18.42 -14.78 -42.12
C LYS A 21 -19.29 -13.88 -41.27
N THR A 22 -18.87 -12.64 -41.11
CA THR A 22 -19.52 -11.66 -40.23
C THR A 22 -20.79 -11.13 -40.84
N PRO A 23 -21.99 -11.35 -40.24
CA PRO A 23 -23.25 -10.77 -40.75
C PRO A 23 -23.21 -9.25 -40.57
N SER A 24 -23.71 -8.53 -41.59
CA SER A 24 -23.79 -7.06 -41.54
C SER A 24 -25.05 -6.63 -40.77
N LYS A 25 -24.84 -6.20 -39.51
CA LYS A 25 -25.89 -5.67 -38.63
C LYS A 25 -25.34 -4.64 -37.67
N THR A 26 -26.24 -3.88 -37.05
CA THR A 26 -25.89 -3.12 -35.82
C THR A 26 -26.05 -4.02 -34.61
N LEU A 27 -24.97 -4.15 -33.80
CA LEU A 27 -24.96 -4.87 -32.56
C LEU A 27 -24.86 -3.87 -31.41
N ILE A 28 -25.76 -3.99 -30.42
CA ILE A 28 -25.71 -3.20 -29.20
C ILE A 28 -25.26 -4.13 -28.07
N VAL A 29 -24.12 -3.85 -27.47
CA VAL A 29 -23.63 -4.50 -26.27
C VAL A 29 -24.16 -3.72 -25.08
N ASP A 30 -24.98 -4.34 -24.24
CA ASP A 30 -25.44 -3.76 -22.98
C ASP A 30 -24.45 -4.16 -21.88
N ASP A 31 -23.45 -3.30 -21.65
CA ASP A 31 -22.39 -3.57 -20.72
C ASP A 31 -22.72 -3.00 -19.34
N ILE A 32 -22.54 -3.80 -18.29
CA ILE A 32 -22.91 -3.43 -16.91
C ILE A 32 -22.21 -2.13 -16.48
N ILE A 33 -20.95 -1.94 -16.87
CA ILE A 33 -20.15 -0.76 -16.47
C ILE A 33 -20.20 0.32 -17.57
N GLN A 34 -19.90 -0.04 -18.84
CA GLN A 34 -19.81 0.93 -19.93
C GLN A 34 -21.18 1.38 -20.44
N GLY A 35 -22.25 0.65 -20.12
CA GLY A 35 -23.59 0.88 -20.62
C GLY A 35 -23.72 0.43 -22.08
N LYS A 36 -24.69 0.99 -22.82
CA LYS A 36 -24.98 0.58 -24.20
C LYS A 36 -23.90 1.07 -25.18
N VAL A 37 -23.14 0.12 -25.72
CA VAL A 37 -22.09 0.38 -26.72
C VAL A 37 -22.53 -0.19 -28.07
N LYS A 38 -22.56 0.67 -29.11
CA LYS A 38 -23.01 0.32 -30.45
C LYS A 38 -21.83 -0.07 -31.34
N PHE A 39 -21.95 -1.18 -32.06
CA PHE A 39 -20.98 -1.67 -33.03
C PHE A 39 -21.64 -1.93 -34.39
N GLU A 40 -21.04 -1.43 -35.46
CA GLU A 40 -21.41 -1.78 -36.84
C GLU A 40 -20.57 -2.98 -37.26
N THR A 41 -21.16 -4.18 -37.32
CA THR A 41 -20.41 -5.43 -37.51
C THR A 41 -19.72 -5.51 -38.86
N LYS A 42 -20.21 -4.77 -39.88
CA LYS A 42 -19.54 -4.65 -41.17
C LYS A 42 -18.12 -4.07 -41.06
N LEU A 43 -17.82 -3.26 -40.03
CA LEU A 43 -16.50 -2.70 -39.78
C LEU A 43 -15.56 -3.70 -39.13
N ILE A 44 -16.10 -4.79 -38.52
CA ILE A 44 -15.31 -5.86 -37.92
C ILE A 44 -14.68 -6.73 -39.01
N GLY A 45 -15.41 -6.95 -40.11
CA GLY A 45 -15.02 -7.85 -41.19
C GLY A 45 -15.03 -9.33 -40.78
N ASP A 46 -14.72 -10.17 -41.72
CA ASP A 46 -14.57 -11.61 -41.49
C ASP A 46 -13.28 -11.90 -40.74
N PHE A 47 -13.29 -12.87 -39.81
CA PHE A 47 -12.13 -13.17 -38.98
C PHE A 47 -11.92 -14.68 -38.83
N ILE A 48 -10.65 -15.09 -38.67
CA ILE A 48 -10.27 -16.49 -38.52
C ILE A 48 -10.69 -16.98 -37.14
N ILE A 49 -11.38 -18.14 -37.09
CA ILE A 49 -11.77 -18.83 -35.86
C ILE A 49 -10.93 -20.07 -35.60
N VAL A 50 -10.49 -20.80 -36.65
CA VAL A 50 -9.52 -21.88 -36.55
C VAL A 50 -8.36 -21.60 -37.50
N LYS A 51 -7.14 -21.64 -36.98
CA LYS A 51 -5.90 -21.43 -37.73
C LYS A 51 -5.53 -22.67 -38.56
N SER A 52 -4.60 -22.51 -39.50
CA SER A 52 -4.14 -23.61 -40.38
C SER A 52 -3.41 -24.73 -39.64
N ASP A 53 -2.94 -24.49 -38.41
CA ASP A 53 -2.36 -25.47 -37.52
C ASP A 53 -3.41 -26.27 -36.71
N GLY A 54 -4.71 -26.00 -36.94
CA GLY A 54 -5.83 -26.63 -36.25
C GLY A 54 -6.19 -25.99 -34.91
N PHE A 55 -5.40 -25.00 -34.41
CA PHE A 55 -5.70 -24.35 -33.12
C PHE A 55 -6.78 -23.25 -33.28
N PRO A 56 -7.68 -23.12 -32.30
CA PRO A 56 -8.67 -22.06 -32.28
C PRO A 56 -8.00 -20.67 -32.10
N SER A 57 -8.63 -19.65 -32.65
CA SER A 57 -8.28 -18.27 -32.33
C SER A 57 -8.80 -17.90 -30.94
N TYR A 58 -8.22 -16.85 -30.33
CA TYR A 58 -8.60 -16.40 -28.99
C TYR A 58 -10.11 -16.22 -28.81
N ASN A 59 -10.76 -15.47 -29.71
CA ASN A 59 -12.20 -15.19 -29.58
C ASN A 59 -13.07 -16.45 -29.69
N TYR A 60 -12.65 -17.43 -30.50
CA TYR A 60 -13.39 -18.69 -30.63
C TYR A 60 -13.19 -19.59 -29.42
N ALA A 61 -11.95 -19.75 -28.97
CA ALA A 61 -11.63 -20.57 -27.80
C ALA A 61 -12.38 -20.08 -26.55
N VAL A 62 -12.31 -18.77 -26.26
CA VAL A 62 -12.95 -18.21 -25.06
C VAL A 62 -14.46 -18.37 -25.07
N VAL A 63 -15.12 -18.24 -26.24
CA VAL A 63 -16.58 -18.44 -26.35
C VAL A 63 -16.98 -19.89 -26.05
N VAL A 64 -16.22 -20.86 -26.59
CA VAL A 64 -16.49 -22.27 -26.35
C VAL A 64 -16.24 -22.63 -24.88
N ASP A 65 -15.12 -22.18 -24.32
CA ASP A 65 -14.78 -22.44 -22.92
C ASP A 65 -15.81 -21.82 -21.97
N ASP A 66 -16.15 -20.56 -22.15
CA ASP A 66 -17.13 -19.85 -21.31
C ASP A 66 -18.51 -20.50 -21.39
N ALA A 67 -18.95 -20.90 -22.59
CA ALA A 67 -20.24 -21.59 -22.78
C ALA A 67 -20.26 -22.94 -22.10
N LEU A 68 -19.24 -23.78 -22.30
CA LEU A 68 -19.14 -25.11 -21.68
C LEU A 68 -18.98 -25.02 -20.16
N MET A 69 -18.30 -24.02 -19.65
CA MET A 69 -18.17 -23.74 -18.21
C MET A 69 -19.40 -23.03 -17.61
N ARG A 70 -20.39 -22.68 -18.44
CA ARG A 70 -21.62 -21.99 -18.04
C ARG A 70 -21.34 -20.66 -17.34
N ILE A 71 -20.40 -19.89 -17.88
CA ILE A 71 -20.08 -18.54 -17.39
C ILE A 71 -21.29 -17.63 -17.64
N THR A 72 -21.77 -16.99 -16.57
CA THR A 72 -22.93 -16.09 -16.62
C THR A 72 -22.51 -14.63 -16.81
N HIS A 73 -21.34 -14.25 -16.31
CA HIS A 73 -20.83 -12.88 -16.33
C HIS A 73 -19.35 -12.87 -16.74
N VAL A 74 -18.99 -12.07 -17.73
CA VAL A 74 -17.61 -11.83 -18.17
C VAL A 74 -17.16 -10.46 -17.68
N ILE A 75 -16.42 -10.42 -16.57
CA ILE A 75 -15.88 -9.19 -15.97
C ILE A 75 -14.40 -9.08 -16.33
N ARG A 76 -14.01 -8.00 -17.07
CA ARG A 76 -12.64 -7.84 -17.56
C ARG A 76 -12.30 -6.37 -17.85
N GLY A 77 -11.05 -6.08 -18.17
CA GLY A 77 -10.63 -4.71 -18.52
C GLY A 77 -11.22 -4.21 -19.83
N VAL A 78 -11.52 -2.91 -19.92
CA VAL A 78 -12.12 -2.23 -21.08
C VAL A 78 -11.31 -2.39 -22.37
N GLY A 79 -10.01 -2.67 -22.29
CA GLY A 79 -9.20 -3.00 -23.46
C GLY A 79 -9.71 -4.20 -24.29
N HIS A 80 -10.54 -5.06 -23.70
CA HIS A 80 -11.18 -6.20 -24.38
C HIS A 80 -12.57 -5.89 -24.95
N LEU A 81 -13.10 -4.69 -24.76
CA LEU A 81 -14.44 -4.31 -25.24
C LEU A 81 -14.58 -4.49 -26.76
N SER A 82 -13.53 -4.22 -27.53
CA SER A 82 -13.52 -4.43 -28.99
C SER A 82 -13.59 -5.90 -29.42
N ASN A 83 -13.33 -6.86 -28.53
CA ASN A 83 -13.49 -8.30 -28.80
C ASN A 83 -14.94 -8.75 -28.61
N THR A 84 -15.67 -8.09 -27.73
CA THR A 84 -17.03 -8.49 -27.33
C THR A 84 -18.00 -8.68 -28.49
N PRO A 85 -18.07 -7.80 -29.50
CA PRO A 85 -18.99 -8.03 -30.62
C PRO A 85 -18.63 -9.26 -31.45
N ARG A 86 -17.33 -9.63 -31.58
CA ARG A 86 -16.92 -10.89 -32.24
C ARG A 86 -17.38 -12.09 -31.44
N GLN A 87 -17.26 -12.03 -30.13
CA GLN A 87 -17.66 -13.11 -29.23
C GLN A 87 -19.18 -13.30 -29.22
N ILE A 88 -19.96 -12.23 -29.13
CA ILE A 88 -21.42 -12.31 -29.21
C ILE A 88 -21.88 -12.95 -30.53
N LEU A 89 -21.30 -12.56 -31.67
CA LEU A 89 -21.60 -13.17 -32.96
C LEU A 89 -21.29 -14.67 -32.99
N LEU A 90 -20.24 -15.12 -32.30
CA LEU A 90 -19.90 -16.52 -32.16
C LEU A 90 -20.86 -17.27 -31.23
N TYR A 91 -21.27 -16.69 -30.09
CA TYR A 91 -22.31 -17.24 -29.24
C TYR A 91 -23.61 -17.49 -30.02
N GLU A 92 -24.06 -16.47 -30.77
CA GLU A 92 -25.27 -16.56 -31.61
C GLU A 92 -25.15 -17.65 -32.66
N ALA A 93 -24.01 -17.73 -33.37
CA ALA A 93 -23.80 -18.70 -34.44
C ALA A 93 -23.71 -20.15 -33.95
N LEU A 94 -23.20 -20.37 -32.74
CA LEU A 94 -23.08 -21.67 -32.09
C LEU A 94 -24.32 -22.07 -31.31
N GLY A 95 -25.31 -21.18 -31.19
CA GLY A 95 -26.53 -21.40 -30.41
C GLY A 95 -26.32 -21.45 -28.92
N TYR A 96 -25.26 -20.80 -28.42
CA TYR A 96 -24.98 -20.66 -26.98
C TYR A 96 -25.67 -19.43 -26.39
N GLU A 97 -25.98 -19.48 -25.11
CA GLU A 97 -26.46 -18.35 -24.34
C GLU A 97 -25.33 -17.30 -24.19
N VAL A 98 -25.66 -16.02 -24.45
CA VAL A 98 -24.70 -14.92 -24.34
C VAL A 98 -24.60 -14.47 -22.89
N PRO A 99 -23.40 -14.49 -22.28
CA PRO A 99 -23.23 -14.00 -20.90
C PRO A 99 -23.40 -12.49 -20.80
N GLU A 100 -23.60 -11.99 -19.60
CA GLU A 100 -23.51 -10.55 -19.33
C GLU A 100 -22.06 -10.07 -19.35
N PHE A 101 -21.81 -8.86 -19.82
CA PHE A 101 -20.47 -8.29 -19.91
C PHE A 101 -20.32 -7.08 -18.98
N ALA A 102 -19.16 -6.99 -18.34
CA ALA A 102 -18.75 -5.84 -17.55
C ALA A 102 -17.29 -5.48 -17.87
N HIS A 103 -17.08 -4.33 -18.49
CA HIS A 103 -15.74 -3.87 -18.84
C HIS A 103 -15.26 -2.78 -17.88
N ALA A 104 -14.41 -3.16 -16.92
CA ALA A 104 -13.80 -2.27 -15.94
C ALA A 104 -12.83 -1.28 -16.61
N SER A 105 -12.80 -0.05 -16.09
CA SER A 105 -11.89 1.01 -16.55
C SER A 105 -10.41 0.64 -16.37
N GLU A 106 -9.55 1.31 -17.13
CA GLU A 106 -8.10 1.14 -17.01
C GLU A 106 -7.58 1.79 -15.73
N ILE A 107 -6.52 1.21 -15.18
CA ILE A 107 -5.71 1.83 -14.12
C ILE A 107 -4.52 2.50 -14.81
N VAL A 108 -4.33 3.79 -14.53
CA VAL A 108 -3.27 4.62 -15.09
C VAL A 108 -2.32 5.11 -14.01
N GLY A 109 -1.08 5.40 -14.37
CA GLY A 109 -0.12 6.03 -13.49
C GLY A 109 -0.40 7.51 -13.27
N MET A 110 0.41 8.16 -12.45
CA MET A 110 0.35 9.62 -12.19
C MET A 110 0.65 10.47 -13.44
N ASP A 111 1.20 9.85 -14.49
CA ASP A 111 1.44 10.44 -15.81
C ASP A 111 0.24 10.28 -16.78
N GLY A 112 -0.83 9.62 -16.34
CA GLY A 112 -2.01 9.31 -17.15
C GLY A 112 -1.82 8.17 -18.14
N LYS A 113 -0.65 7.53 -18.19
CA LYS A 113 -0.40 6.38 -19.06
C LYS A 113 -0.85 5.08 -18.38
N LYS A 114 -1.27 4.10 -19.19
CA LYS A 114 -1.64 2.78 -18.70
C LYS A 114 -0.50 2.15 -17.90
N LEU A 115 -0.81 1.64 -16.70
CA LEU A 115 0.15 0.89 -15.92
C LEU A 115 0.64 -0.33 -16.71
N SER A 116 1.94 -0.40 -16.93
CA SER A 116 2.57 -1.54 -17.57
C SER A 116 3.57 -2.18 -16.62
N LYS A 117 3.93 -3.45 -16.88
CA LYS A 117 4.99 -4.14 -16.12
C LYS A 117 6.34 -3.38 -16.15
N ARG A 118 6.54 -2.51 -17.14
CA ARG A 118 7.75 -1.68 -17.30
C ARG A 118 7.62 -0.31 -16.63
N ALA A 119 6.41 0.14 -16.32
CA ALA A 119 6.13 1.48 -15.82
C ALA A 119 5.67 1.49 -14.34
N GLY A 120 6.11 0.54 -13.52
CA GLY A 120 5.85 0.59 -12.09
C GLY A 120 4.72 -0.31 -11.56
N ALA A 121 4.21 -1.24 -12.37
CA ALA A 121 3.28 -2.24 -11.85
C ALA A 121 4.03 -3.25 -10.97
N THR A 122 4.10 -2.99 -9.69
CA THR A 122 4.70 -3.87 -8.69
C THR A 122 3.84 -5.12 -8.49
N SER A 123 4.51 -6.25 -8.29
CA SER A 123 3.83 -7.47 -7.84
C SER A 123 3.14 -7.22 -6.49
N ILE A 124 1.98 -7.81 -6.28
CA ILE A 124 1.29 -7.78 -4.98
C ILE A 124 2.19 -8.30 -3.84
N LEU A 125 3.14 -9.20 -4.16
CA LEU A 125 4.13 -9.70 -3.22
C LEU A 125 5.04 -8.59 -2.69
N ALA A 126 5.43 -7.64 -3.52
CA ALA A 126 6.24 -6.50 -3.09
C ALA A 126 5.51 -5.64 -2.05
N PHE A 127 4.20 -5.42 -2.21
CA PHE A 127 3.40 -4.70 -1.21
C PHE A 127 3.32 -5.46 0.11
N ARG A 128 3.17 -6.80 0.07
CA ARG A 128 3.24 -7.64 1.26
C ARG A 128 4.59 -7.49 1.95
N ASP A 129 5.68 -7.56 1.20
CA ASP A 129 7.05 -7.51 1.72
C ASP A 129 7.42 -6.09 2.21
N LEU A 130 6.72 -5.06 1.73
CA LEU A 130 6.71 -3.69 2.29
C LEU A 130 5.80 -3.53 3.52
N GLY A 131 5.14 -4.60 3.98
CA GLY A 131 4.35 -4.58 5.20
C GLY A 131 2.94 -4.01 5.06
N TYR A 132 2.38 -3.96 3.85
CA TYR A 132 0.97 -3.66 3.66
C TYR A 132 0.11 -4.88 3.92
N LEU A 133 -0.96 -4.71 4.70
CA LEU A 133 -1.88 -5.79 5.04
C LEU A 133 -2.83 -6.12 3.86
N PRO A 134 -3.24 -7.40 3.71
CA PRO A 134 -4.16 -7.80 2.64
C PRO A 134 -5.47 -7.01 2.64
N GLU A 135 -6.02 -6.72 3.81
CA GLU A 135 -7.25 -5.95 4.01
C GLU A 135 -7.11 -4.53 3.45
N THR A 136 -5.97 -3.88 3.72
CA THR A 136 -5.64 -2.56 3.18
C THR A 136 -5.62 -2.59 1.66
N PHE A 137 -4.86 -3.54 1.10
CA PHE A 137 -4.65 -3.61 -0.35
C PHE A 137 -5.96 -3.92 -1.08
N ARG A 138 -6.79 -4.81 -0.53
CA ARG A 138 -8.12 -5.11 -1.06
C ARG A 138 -9.01 -3.87 -1.08
N ASN A 139 -9.08 -3.12 0.02
CA ASN A 139 -9.85 -1.88 0.09
C ASN A 139 -9.34 -0.83 -0.92
N TYR A 140 -8.02 -0.66 -1.02
CA TYR A 140 -7.41 0.26 -1.98
C TYR A 140 -7.73 -0.11 -3.43
N MET A 141 -7.58 -1.39 -3.79
CA MET A 141 -7.88 -1.87 -5.14
C MET A 141 -9.34 -1.67 -5.53
N ALA A 142 -10.27 -1.85 -4.59
CA ALA A 142 -11.68 -1.59 -4.84
C ALA A 142 -11.92 -0.11 -5.19
N LEU A 143 -11.28 0.82 -4.47
CA LEU A 143 -11.42 2.26 -4.73
C LEU A 143 -10.81 2.71 -6.06
N LEU A 144 -9.98 1.87 -6.70
CA LEU A 144 -9.51 2.11 -8.06
C LEU A 144 -10.62 1.75 -9.08
N GLY A 145 -11.60 2.62 -9.19
CA GLY A 145 -12.69 2.49 -10.14
C GLY A 145 -14.05 2.15 -9.56
N TRP A 146 -14.20 2.10 -8.23
CA TRP A 146 -15.48 1.91 -7.56
C TRP A 146 -15.65 2.91 -6.40
N THR A 147 -16.89 3.27 -6.11
CA THR A 147 -17.24 4.16 -4.99
C THR A 147 -18.43 3.57 -4.23
N SER A 148 -18.32 3.51 -2.90
CA SER A 148 -19.42 3.07 -2.03
C SER A 148 -20.65 3.97 -2.16
N SER A 149 -21.83 3.44 -1.84
CA SER A 149 -23.10 4.19 -1.93
C SER A 149 -23.16 5.39 -0.98
N ASP A 150 -22.49 5.29 0.16
CA ASP A 150 -22.41 6.30 1.21
C ASP A 150 -21.14 7.17 1.14
N GLY A 151 -20.30 6.97 0.13
CA GLY A 151 -19.07 7.74 -0.07
C GLY A 151 -17.91 7.38 0.86
N ARG A 152 -18.06 6.36 1.72
CA ARG A 152 -16.96 5.91 2.59
C ARG A 152 -15.85 5.26 1.77
N GLU A 153 -14.62 5.56 2.14
CA GLU A 153 -13.42 5.00 1.51
C GLU A 153 -12.75 3.92 2.38
N PHE A 154 -12.84 4.03 3.71
CA PHE A 154 -12.35 3.00 4.61
C PHE A 154 -13.47 2.01 4.94
N LEU A 155 -13.27 0.75 4.53
CA LEU A 155 -14.24 -0.35 4.61
C LEU A 155 -13.58 -1.55 5.31
N PRO A 156 -13.65 -1.60 6.65
CA PRO A 156 -12.98 -2.63 7.44
C PRO A 156 -13.66 -4.00 7.34
N GLY A 157 -12.88 -5.04 7.56
CA GLY A 157 -13.36 -6.42 7.63
C GLY A 157 -14.00 -6.90 6.33
N ASP A 158 -15.20 -7.44 6.42
CA ASP A 158 -16.04 -7.96 5.31
C ASP A 158 -17.07 -6.94 4.78
N GLU A 159 -16.96 -5.69 5.21
CA GLU A 159 -17.90 -4.63 4.84
C GLU A 159 -17.89 -4.34 3.35
N LEU A 160 -16.69 -4.34 2.74
CA LEU A 160 -16.53 -4.16 1.30
C LEU A 160 -17.34 -5.18 0.50
N GLU A 161 -17.30 -6.46 0.88
CA GLU A 161 -18.01 -7.53 0.18
C GLU A 161 -19.52 -7.40 0.29
N LYS A 162 -20.01 -6.86 1.40
CA LYS A 162 -21.45 -6.67 1.64
C LYS A 162 -22.05 -5.53 0.84
N ILE A 163 -21.24 -4.49 0.54
CA ILE A 163 -21.74 -3.27 -0.11
C ILE A 163 -21.24 -3.11 -1.55
N PHE A 164 -20.33 -3.99 -2.01
CA PHE A 164 -19.80 -3.91 -3.37
C PHE A 164 -20.90 -4.16 -4.39
N ASP A 165 -21.03 -3.24 -5.33
CA ASP A 165 -21.96 -3.29 -6.44
C ASP A 165 -21.21 -2.92 -7.73
N VAL A 166 -21.14 -3.85 -8.68
CA VAL A 166 -20.45 -3.69 -9.96
C VAL A 166 -21.03 -2.55 -10.81
N HIS A 167 -22.34 -2.26 -10.65
CA HIS A 167 -22.99 -1.14 -11.35
C HIS A 167 -22.48 0.24 -10.91
N ARG A 168 -21.77 0.31 -9.80
CA ARG A 168 -21.16 1.54 -9.28
C ARG A 168 -19.69 1.71 -9.71
N CYS A 169 -19.19 0.82 -10.56
CA CYS A 169 -17.87 0.97 -11.13
C CYS A 169 -17.80 2.15 -12.11
N SER A 170 -16.69 2.88 -12.07
CA SER A 170 -16.43 4.04 -12.92
C SER A 170 -16.10 3.62 -14.36
N LYS A 171 -16.59 4.39 -15.33
CA LYS A 171 -16.20 4.29 -16.74
C LYS A 171 -14.86 4.95 -17.02
N SER A 172 -14.48 5.93 -16.19
CA SER A 172 -13.25 6.70 -16.35
C SER A 172 -12.06 5.96 -15.76
N PRO A 173 -10.85 6.10 -16.35
CA PRO A 173 -9.64 5.55 -15.78
C PRO A 173 -9.38 6.03 -14.36
N SER A 174 -8.81 5.16 -13.53
CA SER A 174 -8.46 5.45 -12.15
C SER A 174 -6.95 5.61 -12.00
N THR A 175 -6.52 6.61 -11.24
CA THR A 175 -5.10 6.90 -11.04
C THR A 175 -4.54 6.07 -9.89
N PHE A 176 -3.45 5.35 -10.16
CA PHE A 176 -2.66 4.63 -9.17
C PHE A 176 -1.63 5.58 -8.57
N ASP A 177 -1.95 6.16 -7.41
CA ASP A 177 -1.20 7.24 -6.76
C ASP A 177 -0.11 6.76 -5.80
N VAL A 178 0.19 5.45 -5.81
CA VAL A 178 1.11 4.81 -4.86
C VAL A 178 2.54 5.32 -4.98
N PHE A 179 2.97 5.68 -6.19
CA PHE A 179 4.31 6.18 -6.45
C PHE A 179 4.33 7.72 -6.59
N LYS A 180 5.47 8.31 -6.24
CA LYS A 180 5.70 9.74 -6.45
C LYS A 180 5.58 10.08 -7.94
N LYS A 181 5.12 11.29 -8.24
CA LYS A 181 5.16 11.82 -9.60
C LYS A 181 6.61 12.05 -10.01
N PRO A 182 7.04 11.60 -11.20
CA PRO A 182 8.39 11.88 -11.69
C PRO A 182 8.69 13.38 -11.70
N LYS A 183 9.88 13.76 -11.24
CA LYS A 183 10.35 15.15 -11.30
C LYS A 183 10.94 15.41 -12.70
N GLY A 184 10.57 16.52 -13.31
CA GLY A 184 11.25 17.04 -14.51
C GLY A 184 10.92 16.37 -15.85
N GLY A 185 9.88 15.53 -15.94
CA GLY A 185 9.47 14.91 -17.22
C GLY A 185 10.32 13.72 -17.68
N GLU A 186 11.34 13.33 -16.93
CA GLU A 186 12.02 12.05 -17.11
C GLU A 186 11.20 10.96 -16.43
N ASP A 187 11.08 9.81 -17.09
CA ASP A 187 10.49 8.61 -16.52
C ASP A 187 11.47 8.09 -15.45
N GLU A 188 11.46 8.67 -14.22
CA GLU A 188 12.05 8.02 -13.05
C GLU A 188 11.23 6.78 -12.71
N VAL A 189 11.40 5.80 -13.52
CA VAL A 189 10.84 4.48 -13.37
C VAL A 189 11.69 3.77 -12.31
N VAL A 190 11.05 3.17 -11.32
CA VAL A 190 11.71 2.12 -10.53
C VAL A 190 12.21 1.07 -11.54
N THR A 191 13.49 1.05 -11.81
CA THR A 191 14.11 0.20 -12.84
C THR A 191 14.23 -1.25 -12.38
N ASN A 192 14.19 -1.48 -11.08
CA ASN A 192 14.27 -2.81 -10.48
C ASN A 192 13.15 -3.04 -9.44
N PHE A 193 12.04 -3.62 -9.88
CA PHE A 193 10.90 -3.99 -9.03
C PHE A 193 11.13 -5.19 -8.11
N SER A 194 12.32 -5.77 -8.13
CA SER A 194 12.76 -6.77 -7.16
C SER A 194 13.53 -6.14 -5.99
N ASP A 195 13.86 -4.84 -6.07
CA ASP A 195 14.56 -4.11 -5.02
C ASP A 195 13.53 -3.34 -4.16
N LEU A 196 13.24 -3.90 -3.00
CA LEU A 196 12.28 -3.32 -2.06
C LEU A 196 12.70 -1.93 -1.56
N THR A 197 14.00 -1.63 -1.50
CA THR A 197 14.51 -0.32 -1.09
C THR A 197 14.16 0.73 -2.11
N GLN A 198 14.42 0.48 -3.40
CA GLN A 198 14.05 1.40 -4.48
C GLN A 198 12.52 1.59 -4.56
N ILE A 199 11.75 0.52 -4.37
CA ILE A 199 10.28 0.62 -4.34
C ILE A 199 9.84 1.52 -3.19
N ALA A 200 10.37 1.30 -1.97
CA ALA A 200 10.02 2.11 -0.78
C ALA A 200 10.37 3.59 -0.97
N GLU A 201 11.51 3.90 -1.56
CA GLU A 201 11.95 5.28 -1.86
C GLU A 201 11.05 5.96 -2.90
N ALA A 202 10.57 5.22 -3.89
CA ALA A 202 9.69 5.72 -4.93
C ALA A 202 8.24 5.92 -4.45
N MET A 203 7.85 5.35 -3.32
CA MET A 203 6.48 5.45 -2.82
C MET A 203 6.09 6.88 -2.45
N ASN A 204 4.86 7.22 -2.76
CA ASN A 204 4.25 8.49 -2.37
C ASN A 204 3.77 8.41 -0.90
N PRO A 205 4.40 9.15 0.03
CA PRO A 205 4.01 9.10 1.45
C PRO A 205 2.58 9.63 1.71
N LYS A 206 2.02 10.38 0.75
CA LYS A 206 0.65 10.92 0.82
C LYS A 206 -0.35 10.11 -0.01
N SER A 207 0.01 8.89 -0.43
CA SER A 207 -0.88 8.04 -1.21
C SER A 207 -2.12 7.63 -0.41
N LYS A 208 -3.22 7.38 -1.11
CA LYS A 208 -4.42 6.81 -0.50
C LYS A 208 -4.13 5.43 0.11
N LEU A 209 -3.20 4.66 -0.46
CA LEU A 209 -2.77 3.37 0.10
C LEU A 209 -2.18 3.53 1.50
N ASN A 210 -1.28 4.50 1.72
CA ASN A 210 -0.70 4.75 3.05
C ASN A 210 -1.76 5.20 4.06
N TRP A 211 -2.66 6.10 3.66
CA TRP A 211 -3.77 6.51 4.51
C TRP A 211 -4.67 5.33 4.93
N LEU A 212 -5.06 4.48 3.98
CA LEU A 212 -5.84 3.26 4.27
C LEU A 212 -5.07 2.30 5.16
N SER A 213 -3.76 2.14 4.93
CA SER A 213 -2.92 1.23 5.71
C SER A 213 -2.83 1.67 7.16
N ASN A 214 -2.57 2.95 7.41
CA ASN A 214 -2.59 3.50 8.76
C ASN A 214 -3.96 3.26 9.45
N ARG A 215 -5.06 3.51 8.72
CA ARG A 215 -6.41 3.25 9.25
C ARG A 215 -6.62 1.77 9.57
N THR A 216 -6.21 0.86 8.69
CA THR A 216 -6.32 -0.59 8.89
C THR A 216 -5.51 -1.06 10.10
N ILE A 217 -4.25 -0.62 10.24
CA ILE A 217 -3.39 -0.97 11.38
C ILE A 217 -4.01 -0.49 12.71
N ARG A 218 -4.69 0.65 12.70
CA ARG A 218 -5.37 1.22 13.89
C ARG A 218 -6.67 0.52 14.22
N ASP A 219 -7.40 0.02 13.22
CA ASP A 219 -8.72 -0.62 13.37
C ASP A 219 -8.58 -2.10 13.80
N LEU A 220 -7.58 -2.79 13.31
CA LEU A 220 -7.36 -4.20 13.59
C LEU A 220 -7.11 -4.47 15.09
N LYS A 221 -7.56 -5.64 15.53
CA LYS A 221 -7.18 -6.17 16.87
C LYS A 221 -5.67 -6.24 16.96
N ILE A 222 -5.13 -5.83 18.10
CA ILE A 222 -3.68 -5.78 18.35
C ILE A 222 -2.99 -7.12 18.08
N SER A 223 -3.61 -8.24 18.48
CA SER A 223 -3.09 -9.58 18.22
C SER A 223 -2.84 -9.83 16.73
N LYS A 224 -3.76 -9.38 15.86
CA LYS A 224 -3.62 -9.52 14.41
C LYS A 224 -2.50 -8.66 13.85
N VAL A 225 -2.33 -7.46 14.37
CA VAL A 225 -1.19 -6.58 14.01
C VAL A 225 0.12 -7.25 14.41
N LEU A 226 0.22 -7.81 15.62
CA LEU A 226 1.41 -8.50 16.10
C LEU A 226 1.76 -9.72 15.27
N GLU A 227 0.77 -10.57 14.93
CA GLU A 227 0.97 -11.73 14.04
C GLU A 227 1.62 -11.35 12.72
N ASN A 228 1.13 -10.28 12.09
CA ASN A 228 1.65 -9.82 10.81
C ASN A 228 2.98 -9.06 10.93
N LEU A 229 3.29 -8.51 12.11
CA LEU A 229 4.54 -7.80 12.37
C LEU A 229 5.74 -8.72 12.62
N LEU A 230 5.53 -9.88 13.28
CA LEU A 230 6.62 -10.77 13.70
C LEU A 230 7.63 -11.11 12.59
N PRO A 231 7.24 -11.36 11.33
CA PRO A 231 8.20 -11.62 10.27
C PRO A 231 9.24 -10.52 10.08
N PHE A 232 8.85 -9.25 10.30
CA PHE A 232 9.74 -8.09 10.18
C PHE A 232 10.68 -7.89 11.39
N LEU A 233 10.41 -8.57 12.50
CA LEU A 233 11.27 -8.53 13.71
C LEU A 233 12.31 -9.64 13.73
N LYS A 234 12.13 -10.71 12.97
CA LYS A 234 12.90 -11.95 13.04
C LYS A 234 14.42 -11.73 13.03
N ASP A 235 14.91 -10.93 12.12
CA ASP A 235 16.35 -10.73 11.89
C ASP A 235 16.92 -9.49 12.61
N ARG A 236 16.12 -8.80 13.44
CA ARG A 236 16.50 -7.58 14.16
C ARG A 236 17.26 -7.94 15.44
N LYS A 237 18.57 -7.86 15.40
CA LYS A 237 19.47 -8.13 16.56
C LYS A 237 19.40 -7.08 17.66
N ASP A 238 18.92 -5.90 17.35
CA ASP A 238 18.74 -4.76 18.25
C ASP A 238 17.43 -4.82 19.05
N ILE A 239 16.58 -5.84 18.81
CA ILE A 239 15.36 -6.13 19.58
C ILE A 239 15.55 -7.47 20.30
N PRO A 240 15.35 -7.53 21.65
CA PRO A 240 15.49 -8.77 22.42
C PRO A 240 14.57 -9.90 21.94
N GLU A 241 15.05 -11.15 21.95
CA GLU A 241 14.27 -12.30 21.47
C GLU A 241 13.00 -12.54 22.29
N GLU A 242 13.04 -12.31 23.59
CA GLU A 242 11.88 -12.44 24.48
C GLU A 242 10.74 -11.47 24.17
N VAL A 243 11.03 -10.38 23.43
CA VAL A 243 10.03 -9.41 22.98
C VAL A 243 9.37 -9.83 21.68
N LYS A 244 10.06 -10.61 20.84
CA LYS A 244 9.63 -11.00 19.49
C LYS A 244 8.59 -12.12 19.49
N ASN A 245 7.53 -11.98 20.26
CA ASN A 245 6.42 -12.93 20.25
C ASN A 245 5.07 -12.23 20.45
N VAL A 246 3.99 -12.86 19.97
CA VAL A 246 2.62 -12.29 20.00
C VAL A 246 2.08 -12.09 21.42
N ASN A 247 2.60 -12.81 22.39
CA ASN A 247 2.16 -12.76 23.79
C ASN A 247 3.01 -11.80 24.64
N SER A 248 3.97 -11.08 24.04
CA SER A 248 4.81 -10.12 24.77
C SER A 248 4.00 -8.90 25.20
N PRO A 249 3.80 -8.67 26.51
CA PRO A 249 3.12 -7.45 26.99
C PRO A 249 3.88 -6.18 26.60
N VAL A 250 5.21 -6.26 26.57
CA VAL A 250 6.08 -5.15 26.19
C VAL A 250 5.87 -4.78 24.73
N LEU A 251 5.91 -5.77 23.83
CA LEU A 251 5.66 -5.53 22.39
C LEU A 251 4.25 -4.99 22.18
N THR A 252 3.25 -5.55 22.85
CA THR A 252 1.87 -5.08 22.79
C THR A 252 1.77 -3.59 23.15
N SER A 253 2.31 -3.20 24.31
CA SER A 253 2.27 -1.80 24.77
C SER A 253 2.99 -0.85 23.81
N ILE A 254 4.14 -1.27 23.26
CA ILE A 254 4.88 -0.47 22.28
C ILE A 254 4.02 -0.29 21.02
N ILE A 255 3.47 -1.38 20.45
CA ILE A 255 2.68 -1.30 19.21
C ILE A 255 1.40 -0.50 19.40
N GLU A 256 0.69 -0.65 20.50
CA GLU A 256 -0.47 0.20 20.81
C GLU A 256 -0.14 1.69 20.79
N SER A 257 1.05 2.04 21.28
CA SER A 257 1.50 3.44 21.32
C SER A 257 1.97 3.96 19.97
N ILE A 258 2.61 3.12 19.12
CA ILE A 258 3.22 3.58 17.87
C ILE A 258 2.36 3.35 16.63
N ARG A 259 1.32 2.49 16.66
CA ARG A 259 0.52 2.14 15.47
C ARG A 259 -0.13 3.32 14.77
N VAL A 260 -0.31 4.43 15.46
CA VAL A 260 -0.83 5.69 14.88
C VAL A 260 0.14 6.36 13.91
N TYR A 261 1.44 6.02 13.99
CA TYR A 261 2.50 6.57 13.15
C TYR A 261 2.90 5.62 12.01
N LEU A 262 2.33 4.42 11.94
CA LEU A 262 2.71 3.42 10.96
C LEU A 262 1.85 3.53 9.69
N ASP A 263 2.49 3.80 8.57
CA ASP A 263 1.87 3.66 7.26
C ASP A 263 1.94 2.21 6.75
N ASN A 264 2.93 1.44 7.21
CA ASN A 264 3.09 0.01 6.97
C ASN A 264 3.90 -0.65 8.09
N LEU A 265 3.92 -1.98 8.13
CA LEU A 265 4.54 -2.71 9.23
C LEU A 265 6.07 -2.71 9.18
N THR A 266 6.71 -2.44 8.04
CA THR A 266 8.19 -2.37 7.96
C THR A 266 8.78 -1.18 8.72
N GLN A 267 7.96 -0.19 9.07
CA GLN A 267 8.38 0.96 9.88
C GLN A 267 8.48 0.63 11.38
N ALA A 268 7.71 -0.37 11.85
CA ALA A 268 7.62 -0.68 13.28
C ALA A 268 8.94 -1.14 13.92
N PRO A 269 9.80 -1.97 13.27
CA PRO A 269 11.05 -2.43 13.87
C PRO A 269 11.96 -1.29 14.33
N ASP A 270 12.06 -0.20 13.58
CA ASP A 270 12.89 0.94 13.93
C ASP A 270 12.35 1.69 15.15
N TYR A 271 11.03 1.85 15.23
CA TYR A 271 10.40 2.42 16.42
C TYR A 271 10.56 1.52 17.64
N ILE A 272 10.39 0.19 17.49
CA ILE A 272 10.54 -0.77 18.58
C ILE A 272 11.97 -0.79 19.10
N ALA A 273 12.97 -0.80 18.22
CA ALA A 273 14.38 -0.81 18.59
C ALA A 273 14.79 0.36 19.50
N GLU A 274 14.16 1.51 19.33
CA GLU A 274 14.43 2.70 20.16
C GLU A 274 14.21 2.44 21.67
N PHE A 275 13.31 1.54 22.02
CA PHE A 275 13.05 1.20 23.41
C PHE A 275 14.15 0.33 24.02
N PHE A 276 14.97 -0.33 23.20
CA PHE A 276 16.00 -1.28 23.64
C PHE A 276 17.43 -0.78 23.47
N VAL A 277 17.63 0.43 22.97
CA VAL A 277 18.95 1.04 22.90
C VAL A 277 19.55 1.20 24.29
N THR A 278 20.67 0.49 24.53
CA THR A 278 21.43 0.54 25.79
C THR A 278 22.64 1.47 25.71
N ASP A 279 23.29 1.54 24.55
CA ASP A 279 24.42 2.46 24.29
C ASP A 279 23.94 3.62 23.44
N LEU A 280 23.26 4.57 24.10
CA LEU A 280 22.76 5.75 23.43
C LEU A 280 23.93 6.69 23.09
N LYS A 281 23.99 7.10 21.80
CA LYS A 281 24.95 8.09 21.29
C LYS A 281 24.21 9.23 20.61
N ILE A 282 24.84 10.38 20.54
CA ILE A 282 24.35 11.50 19.74
C ILE A 282 24.53 11.15 18.26
N ARG A 283 23.42 11.11 17.50
CA ARG A 283 23.36 10.50 16.14
C ARG A 283 23.40 11.51 15.00
N SER A 284 23.38 12.82 15.30
CA SER A 284 23.45 13.88 14.29
C SER A 284 24.05 15.16 14.85
N GLU A 285 24.64 15.97 13.98
CA GLU A 285 25.13 17.33 14.34
C GLU A 285 23.99 18.21 14.85
N GLU A 286 22.79 18.08 14.29
CA GLU A 286 21.61 18.82 14.73
C GLU A 286 21.25 18.44 16.19
N ALA A 287 21.24 17.16 16.55
CA ALA A 287 21.01 16.72 17.93
C ALA A 287 22.12 17.21 18.87
N ALA A 288 23.37 17.20 18.43
CA ALA A 288 24.50 17.74 19.19
C ALA A 288 24.34 19.26 19.41
N GLY A 289 23.88 20.01 18.42
CA GLY A 289 23.60 21.44 18.53
C GLY A 289 22.54 21.75 19.60
N PHE A 290 21.41 21.00 19.60
CA PHE A 290 20.38 21.16 20.64
C PHE A 290 20.87 20.87 22.07
N LEU A 291 21.85 20.00 22.22
CA LEU A 291 22.43 19.70 23.52
C LEU A 291 23.42 20.79 23.99
N LYS A 292 24.29 21.25 23.10
CA LYS A 292 25.47 22.09 23.45
C LYS A 292 25.20 23.58 23.35
N GLU A 293 24.25 24.02 22.54
CA GLU A 293 24.04 25.42 22.19
C GLU A 293 22.83 26.05 22.89
N GLY A 294 22.87 27.33 23.08
CA GLY A 294 21.78 28.15 23.60
C GLY A 294 21.25 27.68 24.94
N SER A 295 19.95 27.43 25.04
CA SER A 295 19.28 26.98 26.27
C SER A 295 19.48 25.48 26.57
N GLY A 296 20.06 24.72 25.66
CA GLY A 296 20.14 23.25 25.75
C GLY A 296 20.70 22.74 27.08
N PRO A 297 21.92 23.15 27.50
CA PRO A 297 22.52 22.70 28.75
C PRO A 297 21.65 22.99 29.98
N GLY A 298 21.01 24.15 30.03
CA GLY A 298 20.13 24.54 31.14
C GLY A 298 18.86 23.71 31.19
N VAL A 299 18.21 23.50 30.05
CA VAL A 299 17.01 22.67 29.93
C VAL A 299 17.28 21.21 30.36
N ILE A 300 18.44 20.64 29.96
CA ILE A 300 18.80 19.26 30.28
C ILE A 300 19.08 19.10 31.77
N LYS A 301 19.82 20.02 32.40
CA LYS A 301 20.06 20.00 33.83
C LYS A 301 18.78 20.05 34.63
N GLU A 302 17.88 20.98 34.27
CA GLU A 302 16.60 21.15 34.96
C GLU A 302 15.70 19.91 34.77
N PHE A 303 15.62 19.39 33.53
CA PHE A 303 14.85 18.18 33.21
C PHE A 303 15.36 16.98 34.01
N TYR A 304 16.69 16.78 34.09
CA TYR A 304 17.30 15.72 34.86
C TYR A 304 16.96 15.84 36.34
N GLU A 305 17.08 17.04 36.95
CA GLU A 305 16.82 17.30 38.35
C GLU A 305 15.34 17.05 38.72
N ILE A 306 14.42 17.60 37.96
CA ILE A 306 13.00 17.41 38.20
C ILE A 306 12.61 15.94 38.00
N LEU A 307 13.13 15.27 36.95
CA LEU A 307 12.88 13.85 36.71
C LEU A 307 13.43 12.99 37.88
N LYS A 308 14.65 13.27 38.38
CA LYS A 308 15.29 12.56 39.50
C LYS A 308 14.46 12.64 40.79
N ASN A 309 13.84 13.79 41.05
CA ASN A 309 13.03 14.05 42.25
C ASN A 309 11.54 13.75 42.06
N SER A 310 11.10 13.24 40.92
CA SER A 310 9.70 12.89 40.64
C SER A 310 9.54 11.40 40.40
N ASN A 311 8.27 10.94 40.26
CA ASN A 311 7.97 9.54 39.91
C ASN A 311 6.85 9.49 38.86
N PRO A 312 7.09 10.03 37.64
CA PRO A 312 6.08 10.03 36.59
C PRO A 312 5.83 8.60 36.08
N LYS A 313 4.56 8.24 35.84
CA LYS A 313 4.16 6.93 35.33
C LYS A 313 3.34 6.98 34.06
N THR A 314 2.67 8.09 33.80
CA THR A 314 1.78 8.28 32.65
C THR A 314 2.32 9.36 31.70
N ASP A 315 1.81 9.36 30.48
CA ASP A 315 2.10 10.41 29.48
C ASP A 315 1.76 11.82 29.99
N GLU A 316 0.66 11.94 30.75
CA GLU A 316 0.23 13.20 31.38
C GLU A 316 1.24 13.68 32.43
N ASN A 317 1.71 12.78 33.29
CA ASN A 317 2.75 13.13 34.28
C ASN A 317 4.06 13.60 33.62
N TYR A 318 4.46 13.03 32.49
CA TYR A 318 5.63 13.46 31.76
C TYR A 318 5.42 14.79 31.03
N LYS A 319 4.20 15.08 30.54
CA LYS A 319 3.85 16.39 30.00
C LYS A 319 3.94 17.47 31.07
N ASP A 320 3.38 17.23 32.24
CA ASP A 320 3.44 18.14 33.40
C ASP A 320 4.89 18.40 33.83
N LEU A 321 5.72 17.36 33.85
CA LEU A 321 7.13 17.47 34.17
C LEU A 321 7.86 18.38 33.16
N MET A 322 7.66 18.17 31.88
CA MET A 322 8.24 19.01 30.84
C MET A 322 7.71 20.46 30.89
N SER A 323 6.46 20.67 31.25
CA SER A 323 5.90 22.01 31.46
C SER A 323 6.59 22.75 32.61
N LYS A 324 6.84 22.08 33.73
CA LYS A 324 7.60 22.63 34.87
C LYS A 324 9.02 23.02 34.47
N VAL A 325 9.71 22.18 33.65
CA VAL A 325 11.00 22.54 33.11
C VAL A 325 10.92 23.85 32.29
N GLY A 326 9.86 23.95 31.47
CA GLY A 326 9.59 25.18 30.69
C GLY A 326 9.38 26.41 31.55
N GLU A 327 8.62 26.30 32.65
CA GLU A 327 8.39 27.38 33.61
C GLU A 327 9.69 27.86 34.28
N VAL A 328 10.51 26.90 34.78
CA VAL A 328 11.77 27.21 35.48
C VAL A 328 12.80 27.78 34.52
N THR A 329 12.93 27.23 33.31
CA THR A 329 13.97 27.69 32.34
C THR A 329 13.52 28.84 31.47
N GLY A 330 12.23 29.23 31.49
CA GLY A 330 11.65 30.21 30.59
C GLY A 330 11.59 29.76 29.12
N GLN A 331 11.79 28.43 28.85
CA GLN A 331 11.84 27.90 27.50
C GLN A 331 10.50 27.26 27.11
N LYS A 332 10.20 27.28 25.78
CA LYS A 332 8.97 26.70 25.21
C LYS A 332 9.18 26.24 23.78
N GLY A 333 8.27 25.38 23.30
CA GLY A 333 8.32 24.86 21.93
C GLY A 333 9.66 24.19 21.61
N LYS A 334 10.28 24.54 20.49
CA LYS A 334 11.49 23.87 19.98
C LYS A 334 12.67 23.99 20.98
N THR A 335 12.83 25.14 21.65
CA THR A 335 13.93 25.38 22.60
C THR A 335 13.80 24.58 23.91
N LEU A 336 12.62 24.08 24.24
CA LEU A 336 12.36 23.19 25.37
C LEU A 336 12.44 21.71 24.95
N TYR A 337 11.67 21.33 23.93
CA TYR A 337 11.48 19.91 23.62
C TYR A 337 12.64 19.27 22.85
N MET A 338 13.38 20.02 22.04
CA MET A 338 14.47 19.45 21.24
C MET A 338 15.69 19.08 22.06
N PRO A 339 16.16 19.87 23.06
CA PRO A 339 17.19 19.43 23.96
C PRO A 339 16.81 18.16 24.75
N ILE A 340 15.56 18.09 25.26
CA ILE A 340 15.05 16.90 25.98
C ILE A 340 15.04 15.68 25.05
N ARG A 341 14.58 15.82 23.81
CA ARG A 341 14.62 14.77 22.81
C ARG A 341 16.02 14.29 22.51
N ALA A 342 16.93 15.22 22.23
CA ALA A 342 18.32 14.87 21.93
C ALA A 342 19.00 14.17 23.12
N ALA A 343 18.72 14.59 24.35
CA ALA A 343 19.26 13.96 25.57
C ALA A 343 18.71 12.53 25.80
N THR A 344 17.47 12.26 25.45
CA THR A 344 16.81 10.98 25.74
C THR A 344 16.83 9.99 24.58
N THR A 345 17.03 10.46 23.34
CA THR A 345 17.00 9.63 22.13
C THR A 345 18.27 9.70 21.27
N GLY A 346 19.13 10.68 21.48
CA GLY A 346 20.30 10.99 20.64
C GLY A 346 19.92 11.53 19.25
N LYS A 347 18.64 11.83 19.00
CA LYS A 347 18.09 12.24 17.70
C LYS A 347 17.40 13.60 17.77
N SER A 348 17.22 14.25 16.60
CA SER A 348 16.40 15.47 16.44
C SER A 348 14.95 15.19 16.05
N ALA A 349 14.61 13.95 15.66
CA ALA A 349 13.26 13.54 15.27
C ALA A 349 12.92 12.14 15.79
N GLY A 350 11.65 11.78 15.83
CA GLY A 350 11.16 10.45 16.27
C GLY A 350 9.82 10.55 16.98
N LEU A 351 9.49 9.51 17.76
CA LEU A 351 8.24 9.41 18.53
C LEU A 351 8.05 10.62 19.46
N GLU A 352 6.80 10.98 19.71
CA GLU A 352 6.48 12.01 20.68
C GLU A 352 6.98 11.60 22.08
N LEU A 353 7.64 12.55 22.78
CA LEU A 353 8.25 12.28 24.07
C LEU A 353 7.25 11.78 25.12
N PRO A 354 6.02 12.33 25.22
CA PRO A 354 5.02 11.82 26.15
C PRO A 354 4.65 10.35 25.96
N ILE A 355 4.72 9.84 24.73
CA ILE A 355 4.46 8.44 24.38
C ILE A 355 5.67 7.56 24.70
N LEU A 356 6.87 8.05 24.39
CA LEU A 356 8.13 7.33 24.58
C LEU A 356 8.46 7.13 26.10
N PHE A 357 8.27 8.17 26.90
CA PHE A 357 8.78 8.21 28.27
C PHE A 357 8.13 7.24 29.23
N PRO A 358 6.80 7.04 29.28
CA PRO A 358 6.16 6.03 30.13
C PRO A 358 6.66 4.61 29.87
N LEU A 359 6.93 4.31 28.58
CA LEU A 359 7.39 2.97 28.17
C LEU A 359 8.88 2.75 28.46
N LEU A 360 9.70 3.80 28.43
CA LEU A 360 11.11 3.73 28.86
C LEU A 360 11.26 3.65 30.37
N GLY A 361 10.44 4.37 31.11
CA GLY A 361 10.52 4.54 32.52
C GLY A 361 11.63 5.50 32.98
N LYS A 362 11.47 6.00 34.21
CA LYS A 362 12.35 7.02 34.81
C LYS A 362 13.82 6.61 34.80
N GLU A 363 14.13 5.39 35.26
CA GLU A 363 15.52 4.93 35.42
C GLU A 363 16.28 4.93 34.09
N LYS A 364 15.66 4.39 33.04
CA LYS A 364 16.26 4.35 31.71
C LYS A 364 16.43 5.75 31.11
N LEU A 365 15.47 6.66 31.35
CA LEU A 365 15.58 8.04 30.95
C LEU A 365 16.75 8.75 31.61
N LEU A 366 16.91 8.60 32.92
CA LEU A 366 18.08 9.16 33.66
C LEU A 366 19.40 8.64 33.13
N GLN A 367 19.52 7.32 32.90
CA GLN A 367 20.72 6.71 32.30
C GLN A 367 21.04 7.29 30.91
N ARG A 368 20.02 7.50 30.09
CA ARG A 368 20.18 8.07 28.72
C ARG A 368 20.63 9.51 28.78
N ILE A 369 20.05 10.32 29.66
CA ILE A 369 20.45 11.72 29.87
C ILE A 369 21.90 11.79 30.39
N GLU A 370 22.28 10.97 31.34
CA GLU A 370 23.64 10.92 31.89
C GLU A 370 24.68 10.61 30.80
N LYS A 371 24.39 9.63 29.93
CA LYS A 371 25.27 9.26 28.80
C LYS A 371 25.44 10.39 27.80
N THR A 372 24.33 10.97 27.32
CA THR A 372 24.36 12.03 26.30
C THR A 372 24.92 13.33 26.86
N ALA A 373 24.62 13.67 28.12
CA ALA A 373 25.21 14.83 28.80
C ALA A 373 26.73 14.69 28.94
N LYS A 374 27.22 13.48 29.33
CA LYS A 374 28.67 13.19 29.40
C LYS A 374 29.32 13.35 28.00
N GLU A 375 28.72 12.80 26.94
CA GLU A 375 29.21 12.92 25.55
C GLU A 375 29.21 14.39 25.08
N ALA A 376 28.19 15.16 25.49
CA ALA A 376 28.07 16.57 25.16
C ALA A 376 28.93 17.50 26.04
N GLY A 377 29.53 17.01 27.12
CA GLY A 377 30.30 17.80 28.08
C GLY A 377 29.43 18.64 29.01
N ILE A 378 28.17 18.23 29.27
CA ILE A 378 27.23 18.98 30.14
C ILE A 378 27.33 18.39 31.59
N PRO A 379 27.75 19.18 32.57
CA PRO A 379 27.74 18.72 33.96
C PRO A 379 26.30 18.61 34.49
N LEU A 380 25.91 17.45 34.97
CA LEU A 380 24.60 17.24 35.61
C LEU A 380 24.69 17.46 37.14
N PRO A 381 23.59 17.83 37.81
CA PRO A 381 23.51 17.89 39.26
C PRO A 381 23.80 16.51 39.88
N THR A 382 24.57 16.50 40.98
CA THR A 382 24.96 15.29 41.72
C THR A 382 23.78 14.64 42.48
#